data_695a38c08104c9c607b10994b47c67b0
#
_entry.id   695a38c08104c9c607b10994b47c67b0
#
_cell.length_a   1.000
_cell.length_b   1.000
_cell.length_c   1.000
_cell.angle_alpha   90.00
_cell.angle_beta   90.00
_cell.angle_gamma   90.00
#
_symmetry.space_group_name_H-M   'P 1'
#
loop_
_entity.id
_entity.type
_entity.pdbx_description
1 polymer ?
#
loop_
_entity_poly.entity_id
_entity_poly.type
_entity_poly.pdbx_seq_one_letter_code
_entity_poly.pdbx_strand_id
1 'polypeptide(L)'
;LTSRESLMAYCETHDIPVDYANAKKKSPYSMDANLLHISYEGDILEDPWAEPEESMWRWSVSPEAAPDEATYIELDFERGDIVAINDEAMSPATVLEYLNKVGGANGIGRDDIVENRYVGMKSRGCYETPGGTIMLKAHRAIESLTLDREVTHLKDELMPRYAKLVYNGY
;
A
#
# COMPACT_ATOMS: atom_id res chain seq x y z
N LEU A 1 1.06 30.91 6.45
CA LEU A 1 1.27 29.54 6.95
C LEU A 1 1.93 28.74 5.83
N THR A 2 3.26 28.64 5.89
CA THR A 2 4.08 28.09 4.78
C THR A 2 4.83 26.83 5.16
N SER A 3 4.83 26.45 6.44
CA SER A 3 5.49 25.24 6.94
C SER A 3 4.68 24.61 8.07
N ARG A 4 5.01 23.35 8.40
CA ARG A 4 4.42 22.62 9.54
C ARG A 4 4.70 23.35 10.85
N GLU A 5 5.90 23.90 11.03
CA GLU A 5 6.30 24.67 12.21
C GLU A 5 5.44 25.93 12.37
N SER A 6 5.19 26.66 11.26
CA SER A 6 4.34 27.84 11.28
C SER A 6 2.86 27.52 11.56
N LEU A 7 2.38 26.36 11.11
CA LEU A 7 1.04 25.83 11.44
C LEU A 7 0.94 25.47 12.92
N MET A 8 1.94 24.80 13.47
CA MET A 8 1.99 24.43 14.89
C MET A 8 2.02 25.68 15.79
N ALA A 9 2.85 26.67 15.46
CA ALA A 9 2.89 27.94 16.18
C ALA A 9 1.55 28.70 16.10
N TYR A 10 0.87 28.64 14.96
CA TYR A 10 -0.48 29.19 14.80
C TYR A 10 -1.49 28.51 15.71
N CYS A 11 -1.49 27.18 15.74
CA CYS A 11 -2.38 26.40 16.61
C CYS A 11 -2.15 26.73 18.10
N GLU A 12 -0.89 26.86 18.51
CA GLU A 12 -0.51 27.23 19.87
C GLU A 12 -0.99 28.65 20.22
N THR A 13 -0.82 29.61 19.29
CA THR A 13 -1.23 31.02 19.49
C THR A 13 -2.75 31.19 19.61
N HIS A 14 -3.51 30.30 18.96
CA HIS A 14 -4.97 30.37 18.90
C HIS A 14 -5.69 29.31 19.73
N ASP A 15 -4.99 28.64 20.65
CA ASP A 15 -5.53 27.58 21.52
C ASP A 15 -6.30 26.49 20.75
N ILE A 16 -5.87 26.19 19.50
CA ILE A 16 -6.45 25.11 18.72
C ILE A 16 -5.93 23.79 19.30
N PRO A 17 -6.82 22.87 19.74
CA PRO A 17 -6.40 21.62 20.36
C PRO A 17 -5.70 20.72 19.35
N VAL A 18 -4.38 20.61 19.50
CA VAL A 18 -3.53 19.67 18.78
C VAL A 18 -2.81 18.84 19.82
N ASP A 19 -2.70 17.54 19.57
CA ASP A 19 -1.89 16.67 20.43
C ASP A 19 -0.39 16.98 20.21
N TYR A 20 0.08 18.03 20.86
CA TYR A 20 1.47 18.51 20.74
C TYR A 20 2.50 17.48 21.21
N ALA A 21 2.13 16.56 22.09
CA ALA A 21 3.03 15.49 22.55
C ALA A 21 3.27 14.46 21.45
N ASN A 22 2.26 14.13 20.67
CA ASN A 22 2.36 13.26 19.52
C ASN A 22 2.80 13.99 18.25
N ALA A 23 2.48 15.27 18.12
CA ALA A 23 2.96 16.11 17.03
C ALA A 23 4.47 16.46 17.15
N LYS A 24 5.02 16.49 18.38
CA LYS A 24 6.46 16.61 18.66
C LYS A 24 7.21 15.29 18.66
N LYS A 25 6.51 14.16 18.90
CA LYS A 25 7.01 12.84 18.51
C LYS A 25 6.82 12.75 17.00
N LYS A 26 7.80 13.23 16.29
CA LYS A 26 7.85 13.18 14.83
C LYS A 26 7.43 11.78 14.33
N SER A 27 6.25 11.69 13.68
CA SER A 27 6.22 10.93 12.46
C SER A 27 6.95 11.82 11.45
N PRO A 28 8.18 11.54 11.09
CA PRO A 28 8.92 12.35 10.14
C PRO A 28 8.26 12.31 8.76
N TYR A 29 7.44 11.31 8.53
CA TYR A 29 6.80 11.00 7.26
C TYR A 29 5.40 11.62 7.15
N SER A 30 5.05 12.10 5.97
CA SER A 30 3.66 12.23 5.55
C SER A 30 3.11 10.83 5.31
N MET A 31 1.92 10.54 5.83
CA MET A 31 1.32 9.22 5.76
C MET A 31 -0.15 9.34 5.40
N ASP A 32 -0.55 8.61 4.36
CA ASP A 32 -1.95 8.42 3.99
C ASP A 32 -2.31 6.95 4.06
N ALA A 33 -3.46 6.65 4.67
CA ALA A 33 -3.93 5.28 4.84
C ALA A 33 -5.37 5.12 4.36
N ASN A 34 -5.63 4.03 3.67
CA ASN A 34 -6.96 3.54 3.33
C ASN A 34 -7.00 2.02 3.46
N LEU A 35 -8.12 1.39 3.08
CA LEU A 35 -8.26 -0.07 3.22
C LEU A 35 -7.26 -0.85 2.35
N LEU A 36 -6.86 -0.30 1.19
CA LEU A 36 -5.96 -0.98 0.24
C LEU A 36 -4.50 -0.87 0.64
N HIS A 37 -4.05 0.32 1.06
CA HIS A 37 -2.62 0.56 1.31
C HIS A 37 -2.37 1.68 2.33
N ILE A 38 -1.16 1.71 2.85
CA ILE A 38 -0.56 2.88 3.49
C ILE A 38 0.54 3.40 2.58
N SER A 39 0.61 4.71 2.38
CA SER A 39 1.72 5.39 1.73
C SER A 39 2.50 6.25 2.71
N TYR A 40 3.81 6.30 2.54
CA TYR A 40 4.75 7.12 3.32
C TYR A 40 5.60 7.92 2.37
N GLU A 41 5.75 9.22 2.62
CA GLU A 41 6.62 10.12 1.85
C GLU A 41 7.24 11.20 2.75
N GLY A 42 8.29 11.85 2.24
CA GLY A 42 8.96 12.98 2.92
C GLY A 42 10.07 12.58 3.89
N ASP A 43 10.66 13.58 4.55
CA ASP A 43 11.77 13.47 5.50
C ASP A 43 12.94 12.63 4.94
N ILE A 44 13.39 11.59 5.65
CA ILE A 44 14.51 10.72 5.25
C ILE A 44 14.29 10.06 3.88
N LEU A 45 13.03 9.85 3.47
CA LEU A 45 12.71 9.23 2.18
C LEU A 45 13.03 10.13 0.98
N GLU A 46 13.28 11.42 1.19
CA GLU A 46 13.74 12.33 0.13
C GLU A 46 15.20 12.06 -0.28
N ASP A 47 15.97 11.42 0.57
CA ASP A 47 17.30 10.91 0.24
C ASP A 47 17.17 9.49 -0.36
N PRO A 48 17.46 9.29 -1.66
CA PRO A 48 17.35 7.98 -2.31
C PRO A 48 18.34 6.93 -1.78
N TRP A 49 19.37 7.33 -1.01
CA TRP A 49 20.32 6.44 -0.37
C TRP A 49 19.90 6.03 1.04
N ALA A 50 18.93 6.74 1.64
CA ALA A 50 18.46 6.40 2.96
C ALA A 50 17.53 5.19 2.93
N GLU A 51 17.80 4.21 3.80
CA GLU A 51 16.92 3.06 4.00
C GLU A 51 15.68 3.49 4.81
N PRO A 52 14.45 3.04 4.44
CA PRO A 52 13.26 3.26 5.25
C PRO A 52 13.42 2.65 6.63
N GLU A 53 13.13 3.42 7.67
CA GLU A 53 13.22 2.91 9.06
C GLU A 53 12.17 1.83 9.32
N GLU A 54 12.55 0.74 10.00
CA GLU A 54 11.62 -0.34 10.35
C GLU A 54 10.44 0.16 11.19
N SER A 55 10.65 1.17 12.03
CA SER A 55 9.60 1.80 12.84
C SER A 55 8.52 2.52 12.05
N MET A 56 8.75 2.77 10.76
CA MET A 56 7.79 3.42 9.86
C MET A 56 6.61 2.49 9.50
N TRP A 57 6.92 1.21 9.29
CA TRP A 57 5.95 0.22 8.83
C TRP A 57 4.92 -0.13 9.91
N ARG A 58 3.64 -0.18 9.56
CA ARG A 58 2.53 -0.34 10.50
C ARG A 58 1.72 -1.61 10.31
N TRP A 59 1.61 -2.09 9.07
CA TRP A 59 0.81 -3.26 8.74
C TRP A 59 1.62 -4.52 8.59
N SER A 60 2.88 -4.39 8.23
CA SER A 60 3.75 -5.51 7.92
C SER A 60 4.95 -5.58 8.84
N VAL A 61 5.37 -6.79 9.13
CA VAL A 61 6.68 -7.08 9.72
C VAL A 61 7.73 -7.12 8.62
N SER A 62 9.01 -6.96 8.97
CA SER A 62 10.07 -7.19 7.98
C SER A 62 10.10 -8.67 7.53
N PRO A 63 10.63 -8.97 6.32
CA PRO A 63 10.84 -10.36 5.88
C PRO A 63 11.64 -11.18 6.89
N GLU A 64 12.62 -10.59 7.57
CA GLU A 64 13.46 -11.24 8.57
C GLU A 64 12.70 -11.55 9.86
N ALA A 65 11.66 -10.78 10.18
CA ALA A 65 10.81 -11.01 11.37
C ALA A 65 9.56 -11.83 11.05
N ALA A 66 9.33 -12.15 9.78
CA ALA A 66 8.22 -12.99 9.35
C ALA A 66 8.42 -14.45 9.85
N PRO A 67 7.31 -15.22 10.03
CA PRO A 67 7.41 -16.63 10.40
C PRO A 67 8.20 -17.45 9.37
N ASP A 68 9.03 -18.39 9.84
CA ASP A 68 9.74 -19.33 8.98
C ASP A 68 8.81 -20.38 8.35
N GLU A 69 7.66 -20.63 8.99
CA GLU A 69 6.66 -21.56 8.49
C GLU A 69 5.70 -20.87 7.52
N ALA A 70 5.42 -21.51 6.40
CA ALA A 70 4.49 -20.99 5.40
C ALA A 70 3.05 -20.96 5.92
N THR A 71 2.37 -19.84 5.72
CA THR A 71 0.93 -19.72 5.95
C THR A 71 0.18 -19.98 4.65
N TYR A 72 -0.64 -21.04 4.62
CA TYR A 72 -1.47 -21.37 3.48
C TYR A 72 -2.86 -20.75 3.64
N ILE A 73 -3.36 -20.17 2.55
CA ILE A 73 -4.73 -19.67 2.43
C ILE A 73 -5.34 -20.21 1.15
N GLU A 74 -6.61 -20.57 1.20
CA GLU A 74 -7.40 -20.97 0.04
C GLU A 74 -8.33 -19.81 -0.33
N LEU A 75 -8.37 -19.45 -1.62
CA LEU A 75 -9.16 -18.34 -2.14
C LEU A 75 -10.12 -18.85 -3.19
N ASP A 76 -11.43 -18.68 -2.95
CA ASP A 76 -12.47 -19.01 -3.92
C ASP A 76 -12.76 -17.81 -4.82
N PHE A 77 -12.79 -18.06 -6.13
CA PHE A 77 -13.07 -17.05 -7.14
C PHE A 77 -14.39 -17.32 -7.85
N GLU A 78 -15.22 -16.28 -7.96
CA GLU A 78 -16.38 -16.28 -8.83
C GLU A 78 -16.34 -15.07 -9.75
N ARG A 79 -16.33 -15.28 -11.07
CA ARG A 79 -16.31 -14.23 -12.12
C ARG A 79 -15.16 -13.23 -11.99
N GLY A 80 -14.04 -13.65 -11.40
CA GLY A 80 -12.85 -12.83 -11.20
C GLY A 80 -12.76 -12.19 -9.82
N ASP A 81 -13.80 -12.23 -9.00
CA ASP A 81 -13.81 -11.72 -7.63
C ASP A 81 -13.53 -12.83 -6.61
N ILE A 82 -12.82 -12.50 -5.52
CA ILE A 82 -12.67 -13.40 -4.38
C ILE A 82 -13.95 -13.34 -3.56
N VAL A 83 -14.60 -14.49 -3.38
CA VAL A 83 -15.90 -14.61 -2.68
C VAL A 83 -15.79 -15.32 -1.33
N ALA A 84 -14.73 -16.11 -1.12
CA ALA A 84 -14.48 -16.78 0.16
C ALA A 84 -12.98 -16.95 0.42
N ILE A 85 -12.61 -17.10 1.68
CA ILE A 85 -11.26 -17.47 2.14
C ILE A 85 -11.40 -18.66 3.10
N ASN A 86 -10.69 -19.76 2.83
CA ASN A 86 -10.73 -20.99 3.62
C ASN A 86 -12.18 -21.49 3.85
N ASP A 87 -12.97 -21.59 2.78
CA ASP A 87 -14.40 -21.97 2.77
C ASP A 87 -15.36 -20.99 3.50
N GLU A 88 -14.85 -19.84 4.00
CA GLU A 88 -15.68 -18.83 4.65
C GLU A 88 -16.01 -17.68 3.70
N ALA A 89 -17.31 -17.54 3.36
CA ALA A 89 -17.78 -16.46 2.48
C ALA A 89 -17.65 -15.10 3.17
N MET A 90 -17.09 -14.14 2.43
CA MET A 90 -16.77 -12.80 2.96
C MET A 90 -17.18 -11.71 1.99
N SER A 91 -17.46 -10.51 2.54
CA SER A 91 -17.60 -9.31 1.72
C SER A 91 -16.25 -8.89 1.13
N PRO A 92 -16.20 -8.16 0.00
CA PRO A 92 -14.95 -7.69 -0.58
C PRO A 92 -14.08 -6.88 0.39
N ALA A 93 -14.69 -6.07 1.25
CA ALA A 93 -13.97 -5.29 2.26
C ALA A 93 -13.35 -6.21 3.33
N THR A 94 -14.10 -7.22 3.79
CA THR A 94 -13.63 -8.20 4.78
C THR A 94 -12.51 -9.07 4.21
N VAL A 95 -12.60 -9.47 2.93
CA VAL A 95 -11.53 -10.18 2.21
C VAL A 95 -10.24 -9.36 2.25
N LEU A 96 -10.31 -8.08 1.88
CA LEU A 96 -9.12 -7.23 1.84
C LEU A 96 -8.54 -7.01 3.24
N GLU A 97 -9.38 -6.78 4.24
CA GLU A 97 -8.94 -6.63 5.65
C GLU A 97 -8.25 -7.90 6.16
N TYR A 98 -8.84 -9.06 5.91
CA TYR A 98 -8.25 -10.35 6.27
C TYR A 98 -6.89 -10.57 5.61
N LEU A 99 -6.81 -10.31 4.30
CA LEU A 99 -5.56 -10.47 3.54
C LEU A 99 -4.50 -9.46 3.94
N ASN A 100 -4.87 -8.22 4.30
CA ASN A 100 -3.94 -7.25 4.88
C ASN A 100 -3.32 -7.77 6.18
N LYS A 101 -4.13 -8.36 7.06
CA LYS A 101 -3.67 -8.90 8.33
C LYS A 101 -2.75 -10.09 8.14
N VAL A 102 -3.15 -11.06 7.34
CA VAL A 102 -2.34 -12.27 7.07
C VAL A 102 -1.07 -11.92 6.31
N GLY A 103 -1.18 -11.13 5.24
CA GLY A 103 -0.03 -10.72 4.44
C GLY A 103 0.97 -9.89 5.24
N GLY A 104 0.49 -8.95 6.04
CA GLY A 104 1.35 -8.14 6.91
C GLY A 104 2.11 -8.97 7.95
N ALA A 105 1.44 -9.93 8.59
CA ALA A 105 2.06 -10.84 9.54
C ALA A 105 3.13 -11.75 8.90
N ASN A 106 3.07 -11.96 7.59
CA ASN A 106 4.02 -12.76 6.82
C ASN A 106 5.02 -11.90 6.00
N GLY A 107 5.18 -10.62 6.31
CA GLY A 107 6.16 -9.74 5.68
C GLY A 107 5.88 -9.43 4.20
N ILE A 108 4.60 -9.48 3.77
CA ILE A 108 4.18 -9.29 2.39
C ILE A 108 3.73 -7.84 2.16
N GLY A 109 4.08 -7.29 0.99
CA GLY A 109 3.45 -6.08 0.45
C GLY A 109 4.14 -4.78 0.77
N ARG A 110 5.40 -4.76 1.19
CA ARG A 110 6.22 -3.54 1.21
C ARG A 110 6.77 -3.24 -0.17
N ASP A 111 6.77 -1.97 -0.52
CA ASP A 111 7.35 -1.47 -1.77
C ASP A 111 8.00 -0.10 -1.53
N ASP A 112 9.13 0.15 -2.19
CA ASP A 112 9.90 1.40 -2.15
C ASP A 112 10.15 1.84 -3.58
N ILE A 113 9.39 2.81 -4.05
CA ILE A 113 9.36 3.19 -5.45
C ILE A 113 9.60 4.68 -5.66
N VAL A 114 10.14 5.00 -6.83
CA VAL A 114 10.21 6.37 -7.33
C VAL A 114 9.24 6.53 -8.49
N GLU A 115 8.26 7.38 -8.32
CA GLU A 115 7.23 7.68 -9.31
C GLU A 115 7.37 9.09 -9.89
N ASN A 116 6.66 9.37 -10.97
CA ASN A 116 6.48 10.70 -11.52
C ASN A 116 5.13 11.26 -11.06
N ARG A 117 5.13 12.42 -10.44
CA ARG A 117 3.89 13.19 -10.28
C ARG A 117 3.39 13.69 -11.65
N TYR A 118 2.10 14.03 -11.73
CA TYR A 118 1.48 14.53 -12.97
C TYR A 118 2.29 15.64 -13.65
N VAL A 119 2.88 16.53 -12.88
CA VAL A 119 3.73 17.64 -13.36
C VAL A 119 5.15 17.21 -13.77
N GLY A 120 5.46 15.91 -13.76
CA GLY A 120 6.77 15.37 -14.15
C GLY A 120 7.83 15.33 -13.07
N MET A 121 7.53 15.80 -11.87
CA MET A 121 8.44 15.77 -10.73
C MET A 121 8.58 14.36 -10.17
N LYS A 122 9.80 13.93 -9.87
CA LYS A 122 10.08 12.66 -9.20
C LYS A 122 9.68 12.74 -7.72
N SER A 123 9.08 11.66 -7.22
CA SER A 123 8.73 11.52 -5.81
C SER A 123 8.98 10.09 -5.37
N ARG A 124 9.72 9.90 -4.27
CA ARG A 124 9.88 8.59 -3.65
C ARG A 124 8.76 8.37 -2.65
N GLY A 125 8.15 7.20 -2.69
CA GLY A 125 7.16 6.77 -1.73
C GLY A 125 7.40 5.32 -1.31
N CYS A 126 7.19 5.04 -0.03
CA CYS A 126 7.14 3.67 0.48
C CYS A 126 5.68 3.29 0.72
N TYR A 127 5.34 2.05 0.42
CA TYR A 127 3.96 1.57 0.45
C TYR A 127 3.86 0.25 1.20
N GLU A 128 2.74 0.08 1.91
CA GLU A 128 2.34 -1.21 2.45
C GLU A 128 1.02 -1.61 1.82
N THR A 129 1.01 -2.70 1.06
CA THR A 129 -0.17 -3.21 0.35
C THR A 129 -0.27 -4.74 0.48
N PRO A 130 -0.34 -5.29 1.71
CA PRO A 130 -0.26 -6.73 1.91
C PRO A 130 -1.38 -7.50 1.20
N GLY A 131 -2.63 -7.13 1.46
CA GLY A 131 -3.80 -7.78 0.86
C GLY A 131 -3.88 -7.58 -0.65
N GLY A 132 -3.62 -6.35 -1.13
CA GLY A 132 -3.59 -6.06 -2.56
C GLY A 132 -2.53 -6.87 -3.30
N THR A 133 -1.36 -7.08 -2.72
CA THR A 133 -0.29 -7.92 -3.28
C THR A 133 -0.74 -9.37 -3.41
N ILE A 134 -1.36 -9.93 -2.36
CA ILE A 134 -1.90 -11.31 -2.40
C ILE A 134 -3.00 -11.42 -3.46
N MET A 135 -3.96 -10.50 -3.45
CA MET A 135 -5.08 -10.48 -4.42
C MET A 135 -4.57 -10.41 -5.86
N LEU A 136 -3.63 -9.51 -6.16
CA LEU A 136 -3.06 -9.37 -7.49
C LEU A 136 -2.35 -10.66 -7.92
N LYS A 137 -1.56 -11.26 -7.03
CA LYS A 137 -0.82 -12.49 -7.32
C LYS A 137 -1.77 -13.66 -7.58
N ALA A 138 -2.80 -13.83 -6.75
CA ALA A 138 -3.81 -14.88 -6.89
C ALA A 138 -4.65 -14.69 -8.17
N HIS A 139 -5.11 -13.46 -8.44
CA HIS A 139 -5.86 -13.15 -9.65
C HIS A 139 -5.05 -13.45 -10.92
N ARG A 140 -3.77 -13.07 -10.95
CA ARG A 140 -2.86 -13.41 -12.04
C ARG A 140 -2.70 -14.93 -12.23
N ALA A 141 -2.69 -15.71 -11.16
CA ALA A 141 -2.63 -17.15 -11.22
C ALA A 141 -3.90 -17.74 -11.87
N ILE A 142 -5.09 -17.24 -11.49
CA ILE A 142 -6.36 -17.64 -12.12
C ILE A 142 -6.41 -17.23 -13.59
N GLU A 143 -5.97 -16.02 -13.94
CA GLU A 143 -5.89 -15.57 -15.32
C GLU A 143 -5.01 -16.48 -16.18
N SER A 144 -3.90 -16.98 -15.64
CA SER A 144 -3.02 -17.92 -16.36
C SER A 144 -3.68 -19.23 -16.75
N LEU A 145 -4.75 -19.62 -16.04
CA LEU A 145 -5.55 -20.82 -16.32
C LEU A 145 -6.72 -20.54 -17.26
N THR A 146 -7.23 -19.32 -17.29
CA THR A 146 -8.53 -19.00 -17.92
C THR A 146 -8.40 -18.11 -19.16
N LEU A 147 -7.33 -17.33 -19.29
CA LEU A 147 -7.13 -16.45 -20.44
C LEU A 147 -6.27 -17.11 -21.52
N ASP A 148 -6.61 -16.83 -22.76
CA ASP A 148 -5.75 -17.13 -23.91
C ASP A 148 -4.45 -16.30 -23.84
N ARG A 149 -3.36 -16.85 -24.36
CA ARG A 149 -2.05 -16.22 -24.34
C ARG A 149 -2.05 -14.81 -24.98
N GLU A 150 -2.69 -14.66 -26.12
CA GLU A 150 -2.71 -13.38 -26.86
C GLU A 150 -3.52 -12.33 -26.09
N VAL A 151 -4.62 -12.75 -25.41
CA VAL A 151 -5.41 -11.89 -24.55
C VAL A 151 -4.59 -11.41 -23.34
N THR A 152 -3.82 -12.32 -22.72
CA THR A 152 -2.93 -11.99 -21.60
C THR A 152 -1.87 -10.97 -22.02
N HIS A 153 -1.22 -11.16 -23.18
CA HIS A 153 -0.23 -10.23 -23.71
C HIS A 153 -0.85 -8.86 -23.99
N LEU A 154 -2.00 -8.81 -24.67
CA LEU A 154 -2.71 -7.56 -24.94
C LEU A 154 -3.10 -6.82 -23.66
N LYS A 155 -3.58 -7.54 -22.65
CA LYS A 155 -3.89 -6.98 -21.34
C LYS A 155 -2.66 -6.32 -20.72
N ASP A 156 -1.51 -7.00 -20.74
CA ASP A 156 -0.26 -6.49 -20.19
C ASP A 156 0.27 -5.26 -20.95
N GLU A 157 0.09 -5.19 -22.27
CA GLU A 157 0.42 -4.01 -23.06
C GLU A 157 -0.49 -2.80 -22.76
N LEU A 158 -1.77 -3.05 -22.50
CA LEU A 158 -2.75 -2.00 -22.22
C LEU A 158 -2.68 -1.49 -20.78
N MET A 159 -2.24 -2.32 -19.84
CA MET A 159 -2.23 -2.01 -18.41
C MET A 159 -1.51 -0.71 -18.05
N PRO A 160 -0.28 -0.40 -18.55
CA PRO A 160 0.39 0.86 -18.24
C PRO A 160 -0.36 2.09 -18.77
N ARG A 161 -1.02 1.95 -19.91
CA ARG A 161 -1.84 3.03 -20.50
C ARG A 161 -3.08 3.29 -19.68
N TYR A 162 -3.76 2.22 -19.26
CA TYR A 162 -4.94 2.31 -18.39
C TYR A 162 -4.59 2.88 -17.01
N ALA A 163 -3.52 2.39 -16.38
CA ALA A 163 -3.02 2.91 -15.12
C ALA A 163 -2.73 4.40 -15.17
N LYS A 164 -2.10 4.89 -16.27
CA LYS A 164 -1.85 6.31 -16.49
C LYS A 164 -3.15 7.13 -16.55
N LEU A 165 -4.18 6.63 -17.22
CA LEU A 165 -5.48 7.33 -17.29
C LEU A 165 -6.13 7.43 -15.92
N VAL A 166 -6.13 6.33 -15.15
CA VAL A 166 -6.67 6.30 -13.78
C VAL A 166 -5.89 7.25 -12.87
N TYR A 167 -4.56 7.21 -12.92
CA TYR A 167 -3.70 8.07 -12.10
C TYR A 167 -3.92 9.56 -12.38
N ASN A 168 -4.11 9.92 -13.65
CA ASN A 168 -4.32 11.30 -14.07
C ASN A 168 -5.78 11.78 -13.91
N GLY A 169 -6.72 10.90 -13.53
CA GLY A 169 -8.13 11.23 -13.34
C GLY A 169 -8.94 11.38 -14.65
N TYR A 170 -8.55 10.69 -15.71
CA TYR A 170 -9.26 10.68 -17.00
C TYR A 170 -10.33 9.60 -17.06
#